data_11ce787926a268710723a0d47cc9693d
#
_entry.id   11ce787926a268710723a0d47cc9693d
#
_cell.length_a   1.000
_cell.length_b   1.000
_cell.length_c   1.000
_cell.angle_alpha   90.00
_cell.angle_beta   90.00
_cell.angle_gamma   90.00
#
_symmetry.space_group_name_H-M   'P 1'
#
loop_
_entity.id
_entity.type
_entity.pdbx_description
1 polymer ?
#
loop_
_entity_poly.entity_id
_entity_poly.type
_entity_poly.pdbx_seq_one_letter_code
_entity_poly.pdbx_strand_id
1 'polypeptide(L)'
;RVPLTAALIVTTPQDVALQDARKGIRMFEKVGVPILGLVENMAMHVCSRCGHAEAVFGLEGGQRLAAEMGLQCLATLPLALAIREQADRGEPIVVAAPDGELAAQYRRLALRTAAALSLLGRDYSSKLGALKVQVQP
;
A
#
# COMPACT_ATOMS: atom_id res chain seq x y z
N ARG A 1 9.98 -0.95 -22.04
CA ARG A 1 8.89 -1.24 -21.08
C ARG A 1 9.48 -1.84 -19.83
N VAL A 2 9.22 -1.27 -18.67
CA VAL A 2 9.56 -1.87 -17.39
C VAL A 2 8.42 -2.85 -17.04
N PRO A 3 8.70 -4.14 -16.79
CA PRO A 3 7.68 -5.07 -16.35
C PRO A 3 7.23 -4.70 -14.94
N LEU A 4 5.92 -4.52 -14.74
CA LEU A 4 5.34 -4.29 -13.42
C LEU A 4 4.93 -5.64 -12.82
N THR A 5 5.50 -5.99 -11.67
CA THR A 5 5.15 -7.22 -10.97
C THR A 5 3.83 -7.09 -10.23
N ALA A 6 3.61 -5.95 -9.58
CA ALA A 6 2.39 -5.63 -8.85
C ALA A 6 2.30 -4.13 -8.57
N ALA A 7 1.13 -3.67 -8.12
CA ALA A 7 0.87 -2.30 -7.67
C ALA A 7 0.48 -2.27 -6.19
N LEU A 8 0.87 -1.21 -5.50
CA LEU A 8 0.40 -0.85 -4.17
C LEU A 8 -0.38 0.46 -4.27
N ILE A 9 -1.61 0.48 -3.80
CA ILE A 9 -2.47 1.66 -3.86
C ILE A 9 -2.33 2.45 -2.58
N VAL A 10 -2.04 3.74 -2.69
CA VAL A 10 -1.96 4.67 -1.55
C VAL A 10 -3.03 5.73 -1.70
N THR A 11 -3.83 5.94 -0.67
CA THR A 11 -4.91 6.95 -0.65
C THR A 11 -5.02 7.60 0.72
N THR A 12 -5.81 8.67 0.83
CA THR A 12 -6.24 9.25 2.09
C THR A 12 -7.71 8.91 2.35
N PRO A 13 -8.25 9.10 3.59
CA PRO A 13 -9.64 8.78 3.88
C PRO A 13 -10.69 9.63 3.17
N GLN A 14 -10.30 10.73 2.51
CA GLN A 14 -11.20 11.66 1.83
C GLN A 14 -11.92 11.02 0.64
N ASP A 15 -13.21 11.28 0.48
CA ASP A 15 -14.02 10.72 -0.62
C ASP A 15 -13.45 11.03 -2.00
N VAL A 16 -12.93 12.23 -2.23
CA VAL A 16 -12.32 12.61 -3.50
C VAL A 16 -11.09 11.76 -3.82
N ALA A 17 -10.23 11.49 -2.83
CA ALA A 17 -9.06 10.64 -2.99
C ALA A 17 -9.45 9.16 -3.18
N LEU A 18 -10.49 8.70 -2.49
CA LEU A 18 -11.02 7.34 -2.64
C LEU A 18 -11.59 7.08 -4.03
N GLN A 19 -12.24 8.10 -4.64
CA GLN A 19 -12.71 7.99 -6.02
C GLN A 19 -11.57 7.80 -7.00
N ASP A 20 -10.46 8.52 -6.84
CA ASP A 20 -9.29 8.39 -7.71
C ASP A 20 -8.55 7.07 -7.46
N ALA A 21 -8.43 6.64 -6.20
CA ALA A 21 -7.89 5.32 -5.87
C ALA A 21 -8.71 4.19 -6.53
N ARG A 22 -10.04 4.28 -6.51
CA ARG A 22 -10.94 3.33 -7.18
C ARG A 22 -10.71 3.26 -8.68
N LYS A 23 -10.51 4.42 -9.34
CA LYS A 23 -10.15 4.48 -10.78
C LYS A 23 -8.81 3.82 -11.04
N GLY A 24 -7.81 4.08 -10.19
CA GLY A 24 -6.48 3.48 -10.26
C GLY A 24 -6.52 1.95 -10.15
N ILE A 25 -7.28 1.43 -9.16
CA ILE A 25 -7.51 -0.01 -8.99
C ILE A 25 -8.06 -0.62 -10.28
N ARG A 26 -9.16 -0.08 -10.80
CA ARG A 26 -9.79 -0.58 -12.04
C ARG A 26 -8.86 -0.48 -13.26
N MET A 27 -7.99 0.51 -13.30
CA MET A 27 -7.00 0.64 -14.37
C MET A 27 -5.98 -0.50 -14.29
N PHE A 28 -5.43 -0.82 -13.10
CA PHE A 28 -4.49 -1.93 -12.93
C PHE A 28 -5.13 -3.28 -13.23
N GLU A 29 -6.38 -3.49 -12.84
CA GLU A 29 -7.15 -4.69 -13.19
C GLU A 29 -7.26 -4.86 -14.71
N LYS A 30 -7.59 -3.78 -15.44
CA LYS A 30 -7.71 -3.80 -16.91
C LYS A 30 -6.41 -4.15 -17.63
N VAL A 31 -5.27 -3.76 -17.09
CA VAL A 31 -3.96 -4.05 -17.70
C VAL A 31 -3.31 -5.31 -17.12
N GLY A 32 -4.03 -6.06 -16.28
CA GLY A 32 -3.57 -7.33 -15.73
C GLY A 32 -2.41 -7.20 -14.74
N VAL A 33 -2.28 -6.05 -14.05
CA VAL A 33 -1.27 -5.85 -13.00
C VAL A 33 -1.90 -6.20 -11.65
N PRO A 34 -1.40 -7.20 -10.92
CA PRO A 34 -1.90 -7.56 -9.60
C PRO A 34 -1.77 -6.40 -8.61
N ILE A 35 -2.74 -6.28 -7.70
CA ILE A 35 -2.71 -5.28 -6.63
C ILE A 35 -2.39 -5.99 -5.32
N LEU A 36 -1.29 -5.59 -4.66
CA LEU A 36 -0.85 -6.16 -3.37
C LEU A 36 -1.79 -5.80 -2.22
N GLY A 37 -2.37 -4.62 -2.30
CA GLY A 37 -3.25 -4.08 -1.27
C GLY A 37 -3.29 -2.56 -1.32
N LEU A 38 -3.91 -1.99 -0.28
CA LEU A 38 -4.12 -0.56 -0.11
C LEU A 38 -3.42 -0.06 1.15
N VAL A 39 -2.94 1.17 1.12
CA VAL A 39 -2.42 1.91 2.28
C VAL A 39 -3.30 3.14 2.48
N GLU A 40 -3.89 3.27 3.66
CA GLU A 40 -4.56 4.49 4.07
C GLU A 40 -3.54 5.43 4.70
N ASN A 41 -3.20 6.51 4.01
CA ASN A 41 -2.27 7.53 4.49
C ASN A 41 -3.02 8.70 5.12
N MET A 42 -2.40 9.41 6.05
CA MET A 42 -2.96 10.58 6.74
C MET A 42 -4.29 10.26 7.48
N ALA A 43 -4.41 9.06 8.02
CA ALA A 43 -5.65 8.57 8.61
C ALA A 43 -6.01 9.28 9.92
N MET A 44 -5.02 9.53 10.77
CA MET A 44 -5.22 10.14 12.08
C MET A 44 -4.13 11.17 12.34
N HIS A 45 -4.53 12.36 12.75
CA HIS A 45 -3.63 13.38 13.26
C HIS A 45 -3.57 13.32 14.79
N VAL A 46 -2.35 13.31 15.34
CA VAL A 46 -2.14 13.46 16.79
C VAL A 46 -1.43 14.78 17.05
N CYS A 47 -2.10 15.67 17.78
CA CYS A 47 -1.56 16.98 18.12
C CYS A 47 -0.30 16.84 18.98
N SER A 48 0.81 17.40 18.52
CA SER A 48 2.10 17.36 19.24
C SER A 48 2.11 18.12 20.56
N ARG A 49 1.13 19.03 20.80
CA ARG A 49 1.02 19.82 22.02
C ARG A 49 0.20 19.18 23.12
N CYS A 50 -0.94 18.57 22.76
CA CYS A 50 -1.90 18.06 23.75
C CYS A 50 -2.22 16.57 23.59
N GLY A 51 -1.71 15.90 22.55
CA GLY A 51 -1.99 14.48 22.29
C GLY A 51 -3.39 14.20 21.77
N HIS A 52 -4.24 15.23 21.54
CA HIS A 52 -5.55 15.03 20.96
C HIS A 52 -5.45 14.36 19.59
N ALA A 53 -6.19 13.29 19.38
CA ALA A 53 -6.23 12.55 18.13
C ALA A 53 -7.53 12.85 17.38
N GLU A 54 -7.43 13.22 16.12
CA GLU A 54 -8.58 13.51 15.26
C GLU A 54 -8.37 13.00 13.83
N ALA A 55 -9.46 12.56 13.22
CA ALA A 55 -9.49 12.10 11.84
C ALA A 55 -9.80 13.28 10.90
N VAL A 56 -8.81 14.13 10.67
CA VAL A 56 -8.96 15.37 9.86
C VAL A 56 -9.54 15.11 8.48
N PHE A 57 -9.23 13.97 7.88
CA PHE A 57 -9.66 13.60 6.53
C PHE A 57 -10.76 12.53 6.49
N GLY A 58 -11.37 12.22 7.64
CA GLY A 58 -12.39 11.17 7.77
C GLY A 58 -11.84 9.87 8.36
N LEU A 59 -12.73 8.94 8.66
CA LEU A 59 -12.44 7.68 9.34
C LEU A 59 -12.51 6.51 8.36
N GLU A 60 -11.48 5.67 8.36
CA GLU A 60 -11.47 4.33 7.75
C GLU A 60 -11.88 4.28 6.26
N GLY A 61 -11.76 5.41 5.54
CA GLY A 61 -12.15 5.49 4.13
C GLY A 61 -11.40 4.48 3.25
N GLY A 62 -10.08 4.38 3.44
CA GLY A 62 -9.24 3.43 2.73
C GLY A 62 -9.52 1.98 3.11
N GLN A 63 -9.81 1.71 4.39
CA GLN A 63 -10.18 0.36 4.86
C GLN A 63 -11.52 -0.08 4.23
N ARG A 64 -12.52 0.81 4.19
CA ARG A 64 -13.81 0.53 3.53
C ARG A 64 -13.62 0.27 2.04
N LEU A 65 -12.83 1.10 1.35
CA LEU A 65 -12.52 0.90 -0.06
C LEU A 65 -11.80 -0.44 -0.31
N ALA A 66 -10.83 -0.79 0.53
CA ALA A 66 -10.13 -2.07 0.42
C ALA A 66 -11.11 -3.25 0.54
N ALA A 67 -11.99 -3.23 1.55
CA ALA A 67 -13.00 -4.27 1.73
C ALA A 67 -13.98 -4.35 0.54
N GLU A 68 -14.43 -3.21 0.03
CA GLU A 68 -15.32 -3.13 -1.15
C GLU A 68 -14.69 -3.72 -2.41
N MET A 69 -13.38 -3.53 -2.58
CA MET A 69 -12.62 -3.99 -3.75
C MET A 69 -12.01 -5.39 -3.56
N GLY A 70 -12.27 -6.06 -2.44
CA GLY A 70 -11.68 -7.38 -2.14
C GLY A 70 -10.17 -7.34 -1.89
N LEU A 71 -9.64 -6.19 -1.49
CA LEU A 71 -8.22 -5.97 -1.21
C LEU A 71 -7.95 -5.95 0.30
N GLN A 72 -6.68 -6.14 0.69
CA GLN A 72 -6.23 -5.92 2.06
C GLN A 72 -5.80 -4.47 2.27
N CYS A 73 -6.18 -3.85 3.40
CA CYS A 73 -5.53 -2.65 3.89
C CYS A 73 -4.24 -3.06 4.61
N LEU A 74 -3.09 -2.82 3.97
CA LEU A 74 -1.78 -3.25 4.48
C LEU A 74 -1.29 -2.37 5.63
N ALA A 75 -1.66 -1.10 5.63
CA ALA A 75 -1.35 -0.18 6.72
C ALA A 75 -2.28 1.02 6.73
N THR A 76 -2.40 1.60 7.92
CA THR A 76 -2.97 2.92 8.19
C THR A 76 -1.85 3.78 8.76
N LEU A 77 -1.46 4.83 8.04
CA LEU A 77 -0.36 5.71 8.43
C LEU A 77 -0.90 7.05 8.95
N PRO A 78 -0.28 7.63 9.97
CA PRO A 78 -0.75 8.87 10.56
C PRO A 78 -0.39 10.11 9.73
N LEU A 79 -1.16 11.17 9.94
CA LEU A 79 -0.79 12.54 9.57
C LEU A 79 0.08 13.11 10.69
N ALA A 80 1.40 13.14 10.49
CA ALA A 80 2.36 13.63 11.49
C ALA A 80 3.28 14.68 10.89
N LEU A 81 3.47 15.78 11.62
CA LEU A 81 4.33 16.88 11.20
C LEU A 81 5.78 16.42 10.94
N ALA A 82 6.29 15.52 11.80
CA ALA A 82 7.64 14.99 11.66
C ALA A 82 7.85 14.23 10.33
N ILE A 83 6.85 13.51 9.84
CA ILE A 83 6.94 12.80 8.54
C ILE A 83 7.14 13.83 7.42
N ARG A 84 6.32 14.91 7.41
CA ARG A 84 6.43 15.97 6.40
C ARG A 84 7.78 16.67 6.46
N GLU A 85 8.19 17.13 7.65
CA GLU A 85 9.43 17.90 7.81
C GLU A 85 10.66 17.10 7.42
N GLN A 86 10.71 15.83 7.75
CA GLN A 86 11.82 14.97 7.38
C GLN A 86 11.82 14.64 5.88
N ALA A 87 10.63 14.41 5.30
CA ALA A 87 10.51 14.20 3.86
C ALA A 87 10.96 15.45 3.07
N ASP A 88 10.57 16.65 3.49
CA ASP A 88 10.97 17.91 2.87
C ASP A 88 12.49 18.14 2.93
N ARG A 89 13.17 17.61 3.95
CA ARG A 89 14.64 17.65 4.09
C ARG A 89 15.35 16.56 3.27
N GLY A 90 14.61 15.64 2.65
CA GLY A 90 15.18 14.49 1.95
C GLY A 90 15.69 13.38 2.87
N GLU A 91 15.33 13.41 4.15
CA GLU A 91 15.71 12.44 5.16
C GLU A 91 14.47 11.70 5.69
N PRO A 92 14.07 10.57 5.09
CA PRO A 92 12.84 9.86 5.48
C PRO A 92 12.81 9.50 6.97
N ILE A 93 11.63 9.50 7.58
CA ILE A 93 11.45 9.24 9.02
C ILE A 93 12.09 7.93 9.50
N VAL A 94 12.20 6.92 8.63
CA VAL A 94 12.87 5.65 8.94
C VAL A 94 14.39 5.77 9.10
N VAL A 95 14.98 6.84 8.58
CA VAL A 95 16.40 7.20 8.70
C VAL A 95 16.58 8.21 9.84
N ALA A 96 15.76 9.26 9.85
CA ALA A 96 15.87 10.34 10.83
C ALA A 96 15.59 9.90 12.28
N ALA A 97 14.66 8.96 12.48
CA ALA A 97 14.26 8.45 13.79
C ALA A 97 13.99 6.94 13.72
N PRO A 98 15.01 6.08 13.48
CA PRO A 98 14.83 4.67 13.22
C PRO A 98 14.14 3.90 14.34
N ASP A 99 14.33 4.29 15.59
CA ASP A 99 13.74 3.63 16.76
C ASP A 99 12.36 4.19 17.14
N GLY A 100 11.88 5.18 16.41
CA GLY A 100 10.61 5.83 16.68
C GLY A 100 9.39 5.01 16.20
N GLU A 101 8.22 5.24 16.84
CA GLU A 101 6.96 4.56 16.47
C GLU A 101 6.55 4.83 15.01
N LEU A 102 6.77 6.04 14.50
CA LEU A 102 6.48 6.35 13.09
C LEU A 102 7.33 5.49 12.15
N ALA A 103 8.64 5.37 12.41
CA ALA A 103 9.52 4.50 11.63
C ALA A 103 9.09 3.02 11.72
N ALA A 104 8.66 2.56 12.91
CA ALA A 104 8.15 1.22 13.10
C ALA A 104 6.90 0.93 12.24
N GLN A 105 6.00 1.91 12.07
CA GLN A 105 4.82 1.76 11.20
C GLN A 105 5.22 1.58 9.73
N TYR A 106 6.17 2.35 9.23
CA TYR A 106 6.69 2.19 7.86
C TYR A 106 7.41 0.85 7.68
N ARG A 107 8.18 0.38 8.67
CA ARG A 107 8.81 -0.94 8.62
C ARG A 107 7.76 -2.07 8.58
N ARG A 108 6.69 -1.96 9.39
CA ARG A 108 5.57 -2.92 9.35
C ARG A 108 4.90 -2.95 7.98
N LEU A 109 4.68 -1.77 7.38
CA LEU A 109 4.15 -1.69 6.02
C LEU A 109 5.09 -2.38 5.01
N ALA A 110 6.39 -2.11 5.07
CA ALA A 110 7.37 -2.71 4.18
C ALA A 110 7.38 -4.25 4.29
N LEU A 111 7.34 -4.79 5.52
CA LEU A 111 7.29 -6.23 5.76
C LEU A 111 6.00 -6.86 5.22
N ARG A 112 4.84 -6.22 5.43
CA ARG A 112 3.55 -6.70 4.89
C ARG A 112 3.52 -6.67 3.37
N THR A 113 4.08 -5.61 2.77
CA THR A 113 4.20 -5.49 1.32
C THR A 113 5.11 -6.58 0.74
N ALA A 114 6.25 -6.82 1.38
CA ALA A 114 7.17 -7.89 0.97
C ALA A 114 6.52 -9.28 1.10
N ALA A 115 5.79 -9.53 2.19
CA ALA A 115 5.05 -10.77 2.38
C ALA A 115 3.96 -10.95 1.30
N ALA A 116 3.16 -9.91 1.03
CA ALA A 116 2.15 -9.97 -0.03
C ALA A 116 2.78 -10.23 -1.40
N LEU A 117 3.90 -9.58 -1.70
CA LEU A 117 4.64 -9.78 -2.95
C LEU A 117 5.20 -11.22 -3.07
N SER A 118 5.67 -11.80 -1.97
CA SER A 118 6.22 -13.17 -1.98
C SER A 118 5.16 -14.24 -2.23
N LEU A 119 3.89 -13.95 -1.94
CA LEU A 119 2.76 -14.85 -2.18
C LEU A 119 2.23 -14.77 -3.61
N LEU A 120 2.64 -13.76 -4.39
CA LEU A 120 2.32 -13.74 -5.82
C LEU A 120 3.07 -14.86 -6.52
N GLY A 121 2.33 -15.77 -7.14
CA GLY A 121 2.91 -16.82 -7.97
C GLY A 121 3.79 -16.21 -9.07
N ARG A 122 5.01 -16.70 -9.22
CA ARG A 122 5.82 -16.36 -10.39
C ARG A 122 5.22 -17.05 -11.60
N ASP A 123 4.71 -16.27 -12.56
CA ASP A 123 4.29 -16.81 -13.84
C ASP A 123 5.53 -17.19 -14.67
N TYR A 124 5.80 -18.48 -14.73
CA TYR A 124 6.84 -19.07 -15.57
C TYR A 124 6.33 -19.52 -16.94
N SER A 125 5.06 -19.28 -17.28
CA SER A 125 4.43 -19.76 -18.52
C SER A 125 5.18 -19.32 -19.78
N SER A 126 5.79 -18.13 -19.75
CA SER A 126 6.63 -17.64 -20.87
C SER A 126 8.00 -18.31 -20.99
N LYS A 127 8.48 -18.99 -19.93
CA LYS A 127 9.78 -19.68 -19.88
C LYS A 127 9.65 -21.19 -20.02
N LEU A 128 8.52 -21.74 -19.62
CA LEU A 128 8.16 -23.15 -19.78
C LEU A 128 7.31 -23.24 -21.05
N GLY A 129 7.93 -23.47 -22.20
CA GLY A 129 7.19 -23.86 -23.41
C GLY A 129 6.19 -24.99 -23.07
N ALA A 130 5.10 -25.10 -23.82
CA ALA A 130 4.04 -26.07 -23.58
C ALA A 130 4.63 -27.48 -23.33
N LEU A 131 4.65 -27.89 -22.07
CA LEU A 131 5.04 -29.26 -21.68
C LEU A 131 3.94 -30.21 -22.23
N LYS A 132 4.23 -30.85 -23.37
CA LYS A 132 3.42 -31.96 -23.87
C LYS A 132 3.75 -33.18 -23.03
N VAL A 133 2.89 -33.51 -22.06
CA VAL A 133 2.92 -34.82 -21.39
C VAL A 133 2.39 -35.84 -22.36
N GLN A 134 3.26 -36.64 -22.96
CA GLN A 134 2.83 -37.86 -23.67
C GLN A 134 2.63 -38.97 -22.65
N VAL A 135 1.39 -39.30 -22.37
CA VAL A 135 1.04 -40.54 -21.65
C VAL A 135 1.19 -41.66 -22.66
N GLN A 136 2.21 -42.53 -22.50
CA GLN A 136 2.28 -43.78 -23.23
C GLN A 136 1.26 -44.76 -22.65
N PRO A 137 0.56 -45.54 -23.52
CA PRO A 137 -0.42 -46.53 -23.06
C PRO A 137 0.19 -47.71 -22.33
#